data_d2b5d83063279863172da8658d49aeef
#
_entry.id   d2b5d83063279863172da8658d49aeef
#
_cell.length_a   1.000
_cell.length_b   1.000
_cell.length_c   1.000
_cell.angle_alpha   90.00
_cell.angle_beta   90.00
_cell.angle_gamma   90.00
#
_symmetry.space_group_name_H-M   'P 1'
#
loop_
_entity.id
_entity.type
_entity.pdbx_description
1 polymer ?
#
loop_
_entity_poly.entity_id
_entity_poly.type
_entity_poly.pdbx_seq_one_letter_code
_entity_poly.pdbx_strand_id
1 'polypeptide(L)'
;MPLRLPDRLPAIDILKRENIFVMDNSRAHSQDIRPLRIVILNLMPLKITTETDLIRLLSNTPLQLDINFMKLKSHTPKNTPIEHMMMFYRDFESMRHEKFDGMIITGAPVETMDFEQVTYWDEIVDIFNWARTHVTSTLYICWAAQAGLYHYYGVPKYPLEKKMFGIFEQHTLQPQMPIFRGFDDTFMMPHSRHTEVHKEDILAHPELQLIAESEDSGVSIVMARGGREFFITGHLEYSPNTLDNEYKRDFGVRSDVELPRNYYRNDDPSLPPMVTWRAHANLFYSNWINYYVYQETPFDINKIE
;
A
#
# COMPACT_ATOMS: atom_id res chain seq x y z
N MET A 1 13.38 5.02 -16.05
CA MET A 1 14.63 5.00 -15.28
C MET A 1 14.47 4.05 -14.11
N PRO A 2 15.52 3.42 -13.61
CA PRO A 2 15.37 2.26 -12.75
C PRO A 2 15.30 2.58 -11.25
N LEU A 3 14.72 1.64 -10.51
CA LEU A 3 14.70 1.65 -9.05
C LEU A 3 16.11 1.48 -8.46
N ARG A 4 16.47 2.33 -7.52
CA ARG A 4 17.59 2.10 -6.63
C ARG A 4 17.10 1.31 -5.42
N LEU A 5 17.63 0.12 -5.24
CA LEU A 5 17.27 -0.79 -4.16
C LEU A 5 18.49 -1.08 -3.29
N PRO A 6 18.28 -1.44 -2.00
CA PRO A 6 19.35 -1.97 -1.18
C PRO A 6 20.01 -3.18 -1.85
N ASP A 7 21.34 -3.21 -1.89
CA ASP A 7 22.08 -4.32 -2.48
C ASP A 7 21.69 -5.65 -1.83
N ARG A 8 21.56 -6.69 -2.65
CA ARG A 8 21.18 -8.06 -2.23
C ARG A 8 19.73 -8.20 -1.72
N LEU A 9 18.85 -7.22 -1.95
CA LEU A 9 17.43 -7.41 -1.65
C LEU A 9 16.88 -8.58 -2.48
N PRO A 10 16.20 -9.58 -1.89
CA PRO A 10 15.68 -10.75 -2.63
C PRO A 10 14.75 -10.40 -3.80
N ALA A 11 14.02 -9.30 -3.69
CA ALA A 11 13.17 -8.78 -4.76
C ALA A 11 13.95 -8.50 -6.06
N ILE A 12 15.25 -8.16 -6.00
CA ILE A 12 16.07 -7.84 -7.18
C ILE A 12 16.09 -9.01 -8.17
N ASP A 13 16.30 -10.24 -7.67
CA ASP A 13 16.38 -11.42 -8.53
C ASP A 13 15.03 -11.80 -9.14
N ILE A 14 13.94 -11.55 -8.41
CA ILE A 14 12.57 -11.76 -8.89
C ILE A 14 12.27 -10.77 -10.02
N LEU A 15 12.51 -9.48 -9.77
CA LEU A 15 12.24 -8.39 -10.72
C LEU A 15 13.06 -8.55 -12.02
N LYS A 16 14.33 -8.95 -11.92
CA LYS A 16 15.16 -9.23 -13.10
C LYS A 16 14.59 -10.37 -13.95
N ARG A 17 14.04 -11.42 -13.33
CA ARG A 17 13.37 -12.52 -14.06
C ARG A 17 12.08 -12.07 -14.74
N GLU A 18 11.40 -11.05 -14.20
CA GLU A 18 10.22 -10.42 -14.78
C GLU A 18 10.57 -9.35 -15.85
N ASN A 19 11.84 -9.22 -16.25
CA ASN A 19 12.36 -8.19 -17.15
C ASN A 19 12.15 -6.75 -16.67
N ILE A 20 12.05 -6.56 -15.35
CA ILE A 20 11.97 -5.25 -14.71
C ILE A 20 13.39 -4.78 -14.41
N PHE A 21 13.73 -3.58 -14.92
CA PHE A 21 15.06 -3.03 -14.76
C PHE A 21 15.28 -2.44 -13.38
N VAL A 22 16.29 -2.95 -12.66
CA VAL A 22 16.70 -2.49 -11.34
C VAL A 22 18.12 -1.96 -11.40
N MET A 23 18.38 -0.82 -10.76
CA MET A 23 19.70 -0.19 -10.70
C MET A 23 20.42 -0.55 -9.42
N ASP A 24 21.69 -0.88 -9.49
CA ASP A 24 22.56 -0.99 -8.33
C ASP A 24 23.00 0.39 -7.83
N ASN A 25 23.53 0.43 -6.60
CA ASN A 25 23.96 1.67 -5.98
C ASN A 25 25.09 2.36 -6.76
N SER A 26 26.01 1.62 -7.38
CA SER A 26 27.14 2.19 -8.08
C SER A 26 26.70 2.98 -9.31
N ARG A 27 25.77 2.44 -10.08
CA ARG A 27 25.20 3.08 -11.27
C ARG A 27 24.30 4.28 -10.88
N ALA A 28 23.56 4.17 -9.79
CA ALA A 28 22.71 5.27 -9.29
C ALA A 28 23.55 6.51 -8.92
N HIS A 29 24.69 6.33 -8.28
CA HIS A 29 25.59 7.44 -7.90
C HIS A 29 26.30 8.10 -9.10
N SER A 30 26.35 7.44 -10.24
CA SER A 30 26.97 8.02 -11.45
C SER A 30 26.05 8.98 -12.22
N GLN A 31 24.80 9.11 -11.82
CA GLN A 31 23.81 10.01 -12.43
C GLN A 31 23.63 11.26 -11.58
N ASP A 32 23.74 12.43 -12.18
CA ASP A 32 23.50 13.72 -11.52
C ASP A 32 21.99 14.06 -11.46
N ILE A 33 21.21 13.15 -10.82
CA ILE A 33 19.75 13.27 -10.67
C ILE A 33 19.42 12.97 -9.22
N ARG A 34 18.66 13.86 -8.56
CA ARG A 34 18.11 13.57 -7.24
C ARG A 34 17.01 12.51 -7.36
N PRO A 35 17.21 11.28 -6.84
CA PRO A 35 16.14 10.30 -6.80
C PRO A 35 15.04 10.74 -5.84
N LEU A 36 13.80 10.36 -6.13
CA LEU A 36 12.69 10.49 -5.18
C LEU A 36 12.87 9.44 -4.08
N ARG A 37 12.87 9.89 -2.85
CA ARG A 37 13.02 9.02 -1.68
C ARG A 37 11.66 8.52 -1.23
N ILE A 38 11.43 7.23 -1.37
CA ILE A 38 10.20 6.56 -0.94
C ILE A 38 10.49 5.71 0.28
N VAL A 39 9.70 5.89 1.34
CA VAL A 39 9.78 5.04 2.54
C VAL A 39 8.56 4.10 2.61
N ILE A 40 8.79 2.83 2.90
CA ILE A 40 7.76 1.82 3.04
C ILE A 40 7.76 1.28 4.47
N LEU A 41 6.71 1.60 5.24
CA LEU A 41 6.42 0.95 6.50
C LEU A 41 5.64 -0.34 6.22
N ASN A 42 6.35 -1.46 6.23
CA ASN A 42 5.78 -2.76 5.90
C ASN A 42 5.32 -3.49 7.17
N LEU A 43 4.01 -3.49 7.42
CA LEU A 43 3.37 -4.15 8.56
C LEU A 43 2.89 -5.57 8.24
N MET A 44 2.96 -5.98 6.97
CA MET A 44 2.50 -7.30 6.53
C MET A 44 3.36 -8.43 7.11
N PRO A 45 2.77 -9.60 7.39
CA PRO A 45 3.49 -10.73 7.98
C PRO A 45 4.52 -11.37 7.04
N LEU A 46 4.25 -11.39 5.72
CA LEU A 46 5.14 -11.92 4.68
C LEU A 46 5.88 -10.76 3.99
N LYS A 47 6.83 -10.16 4.69
CA LYS A 47 7.49 -8.92 4.25
C LYS A 47 8.15 -9.02 2.88
N ILE A 48 8.90 -10.08 2.61
CA ILE A 48 9.62 -10.27 1.34
C ILE A 48 8.65 -10.31 0.14
N THR A 49 7.49 -10.93 0.30
CA THR A 49 6.45 -10.94 -0.73
C THR A 49 5.90 -9.54 -0.96
N THR A 50 5.52 -8.86 0.10
CA THR A 50 4.97 -7.49 0.03
C THR A 50 5.97 -6.50 -0.54
N GLU A 51 7.25 -6.61 -0.17
CA GLU A 51 8.35 -5.84 -0.78
C GLU A 51 8.36 -6.00 -2.30
N THR A 52 8.34 -7.25 -2.76
CA THR A 52 8.38 -7.57 -4.19
C THR A 52 7.15 -7.00 -4.91
N ASP A 53 5.97 -7.13 -4.33
CA ASP A 53 4.71 -6.66 -4.91
C ASP A 53 4.69 -5.13 -5.05
N LEU A 54 5.07 -4.40 -3.99
CA LEU A 54 5.16 -2.94 -4.02
C LEU A 54 6.25 -2.44 -4.97
N ILE A 55 7.44 -3.03 -4.93
CA ILE A 55 8.55 -2.61 -5.79
C ILE A 55 8.20 -2.84 -7.27
N ARG A 56 7.48 -3.91 -7.61
CA ARG A 56 7.01 -4.17 -8.97
C ARG A 56 6.15 -3.02 -9.49
N LEU A 57 5.22 -2.51 -8.70
CA LEU A 57 4.36 -1.37 -9.07
C LEU A 57 5.15 -0.06 -9.14
N LEU A 58 6.01 0.19 -8.16
CA LEU A 58 6.87 1.38 -8.12
C LEU A 58 7.89 1.43 -9.27
N SER A 59 8.20 0.28 -9.88
CA SER A 59 9.14 0.22 -11.02
C SER A 59 8.57 0.75 -12.32
N ASN A 60 7.25 0.90 -12.42
CA ASN A 60 6.57 1.36 -13.64
C ASN A 60 6.57 2.89 -13.78
N THR A 61 7.74 3.51 -13.66
CA THR A 61 7.94 4.96 -13.81
C THR A 61 9.29 5.26 -14.47
N PRO A 62 9.41 6.34 -15.26
CA PRO A 62 10.69 6.81 -15.75
C PRO A 62 11.53 7.54 -14.68
N LEU A 63 10.95 7.85 -13.53
CA LEU A 63 11.63 8.57 -12.45
C LEU A 63 12.53 7.62 -11.65
N GLN A 64 13.64 8.17 -11.14
CA GLN A 64 14.51 7.41 -10.25
C GLN A 64 13.95 7.42 -8.84
N LEU A 65 13.71 6.23 -8.27
CA LEU A 65 13.23 6.06 -6.91
C LEU A 65 14.30 5.41 -6.02
N ASP A 66 14.48 5.95 -4.83
CA ASP A 66 15.32 5.41 -3.75
C ASP A 66 14.40 4.81 -2.68
N ILE A 67 14.34 3.47 -2.60
CA ILE A 67 13.40 2.75 -1.74
C ILE A 67 14.05 2.45 -0.40
N ASN A 68 13.39 2.88 0.67
CA ASN A 68 13.79 2.69 2.04
C ASN A 68 12.72 1.90 2.80
N PHE A 69 13.10 0.87 3.55
CA PHE A 69 12.16 0.10 4.38
C PHE A 69 12.23 0.53 5.83
N MET A 70 11.07 0.81 6.40
CA MET A 70 10.88 1.14 7.81
C MET A 70 10.24 -0.03 8.55
N LYS A 71 10.69 -0.32 9.76
CA LYS A 71 10.07 -1.26 10.69
C LYS A 71 9.72 -0.59 12.00
N LEU A 72 8.78 -1.18 12.72
CA LEU A 72 8.46 -0.82 14.09
C LEU A 72 9.53 -1.40 15.04
N LYS A 73 9.89 -0.63 16.04
CA LYS A 73 10.76 -1.07 17.14
C LYS A 73 9.98 -1.92 18.15
N SER A 74 8.73 -1.57 18.39
CA SER A 74 7.83 -2.25 19.34
C SER A 74 7.29 -3.60 18.84
N HIS A 75 7.56 -3.97 17.56
CA HIS A 75 7.06 -5.22 16.98
C HIS A 75 8.16 -6.02 16.27
N THR A 76 8.32 -7.27 16.68
CA THR A 76 9.23 -8.21 16.00
C THR A 76 8.43 -9.12 15.06
N PRO A 77 8.71 -9.11 13.74
CA PRO A 77 8.03 -9.98 12.79
C PRO A 77 8.37 -11.45 13.02
N LYS A 78 7.35 -12.31 12.99
CA LYS A 78 7.52 -13.76 13.25
C LYS A 78 7.86 -14.56 11.98
N ASN A 79 7.44 -14.04 10.80
CA ASN A 79 7.50 -14.78 9.54
C ASN A 79 8.59 -14.26 8.57
N THR A 80 9.52 -13.44 9.06
CA THR A 80 10.62 -12.89 8.26
C THR A 80 11.92 -13.15 8.99
N PRO A 81 12.96 -13.67 8.30
CA PRO A 81 14.28 -13.91 8.92
C PRO A 81 14.85 -12.63 9.53
N ILE A 82 15.44 -12.75 10.72
CA ILE A 82 15.99 -11.60 11.44
C ILE A 82 17.14 -10.94 10.66
N GLU A 83 17.92 -11.73 9.95
CA GLU A 83 19.01 -11.26 9.09
C GLU A 83 18.49 -10.34 7.98
N HIS A 84 17.34 -10.68 7.38
CA HIS A 84 16.67 -9.86 6.38
C HIS A 84 16.24 -8.51 6.99
N MET A 85 15.63 -8.55 8.19
CA MET A 85 15.22 -7.34 8.90
C MET A 85 16.40 -6.44 9.25
N MET A 86 17.50 -7.02 9.73
CA MET A 86 18.71 -6.27 10.08
C MET A 86 19.41 -5.67 8.87
N MET A 87 19.34 -6.33 7.71
CA MET A 87 20.05 -5.91 6.51
C MET A 87 19.30 -4.82 5.74
N PHE A 88 17.97 -4.88 5.70
CA PHE A 88 17.17 -4.05 4.78
C PHE A 88 16.25 -3.06 5.47
N TYR A 89 15.93 -3.24 6.76
CA TYR A 89 14.97 -2.41 7.48
C TYR A 89 15.68 -1.50 8.50
N ARG A 90 15.20 -0.27 8.57
CA ARG A 90 15.62 0.73 9.56
C ARG A 90 14.50 0.98 10.55
N ASP A 91 14.84 1.20 11.81
CA ASP A 91 13.88 1.63 12.83
C ASP A 91 13.45 3.08 12.60
N PHE A 92 12.21 3.39 12.93
CA PHE A 92 11.66 4.75 12.83
C PHE A 92 12.54 5.81 13.47
N GLU A 93 13.06 5.55 14.69
CA GLU A 93 13.92 6.49 15.41
C GLU A 93 15.18 6.88 14.61
N SER A 94 15.75 5.96 13.83
CA SER A 94 16.91 6.25 13.00
C SER A 94 16.58 7.10 11.77
N MET A 95 15.30 7.21 11.41
CA MET A 95 14.79 7.94 10.25
C MET A 95 14.03 9.22 10.63
N ARG A 96 13.78 9.45 11.91
CA ARG A 96 12.93 10.54 12.43
C ARG A 96 13.29 11.94 11.93
N HIS A 97 14.57 12.18 11.67
CA HIS A 97 15.06 13.49 11.20
C HIS A 97 15.16 13.60 9.67
N GLU A 98 14.81 12.52 8.95
CA GLU A 98 14.88 12.50 7.50
C GLU A 98 13.51 12.89 6.89
N LYS A 99 13.56 13.45 5.68
CA LYS A 99 12.37 13.76 4.89
C LYS A 99 12.31 12.86 3.66
N PHE A 100 11.09 12.55 3.23
CA PHE A 100 10.82 11.65 2.11
C PHE A 100 9.82 12.26 1.14
N ASP A 101 9.97 11.96 -0.14
CA ASP A 101 9.06 12.43 -1.17
C ASP A 101 7.73 11.66 -1.12
N GLY A 102 7.77 10.37 -0.80
CA GLY A 102 6.57 9.55 -0.65
C GLY A 102 6.69 8.50 0.45
N MET A 103 5.55 8.07 0.97
CA MET A 103 5.47 6.99 1.95
C MET A 103 4.36 6.00 1.59
N ILE A 104 4.60 4.74 1.87
CA ILE A 104 3.57 3.69 1.80
C ILE A 104 3.51 3.00 3.15
N ILE A 105 2.31 2.91 3.73
CA ILE A 105 2.05 2.17 4.96
C ILE A 105 1.11 1.02 4.62
N THR A 106 1.58 -0.21 4.78
CA THR A 106 0.83 -1.40 4.38
C THR A 106 -0.23 -1.79 5.39
N GLY A 107 -1.13 -2.69 4.99
CA GLY A 107 -2.03 -3.37 5.89
C GLY A 107 -1.30 -4.18 6.97
N ALA A 108 -2.07 -4.59 7.99
CA ALA A 108 -1.61 -5.45 9.08
C ALA A 108 -2.71 -6.44 9.47
N PRO A 109 -2.39 -7.68 9.89
CA PRO A 109 -3.39 -8.71 10.23
C PRO A 109 -3.93 -8.54 11.66
N VAL A 110 -4.33 -7.32 12.03
CA VAL A 110 -4.86 -6.95 13.36
C VAL A 110 -6.19 -6.20 13.25
N GLU A 111 -6.87 -6.29 12.13
CA GLU A 111 -8.04 -5.50 11.78
C GLU A 111 -9.25 -5.74 12.68
N THR A 112 -9.36 -6.92 13.32
CA THR A 112 -10.44 -7.28 14.24
C THR A 112 -10.23 -6.76 15.67
N MET A 113 -9.04 -6.24 15.98
CA MET A 113 -8.72 -5.62 17.27
C MET A 113 -9.10 -4.14 17.24
N ASP A 114 -9.53 -3.58 18.38
CA ASP A 114 -9.61 -2.13 18.51
C ASP A 114 -8.23 -1.50 18.32
N PHE A 115 -8.17 -0.30 17.75
CA PHE A 115 -6.88 0.30 17.39
C PHE A 115 -5.96 0.45 18.61
N GLU A 116 -6.48 0.90 19.74
CA GLU A 116 -5.74 1.11 20.98
C GLU A 116 -5.27 -0.20 21.64
N GLN A 117 -5.86 -1.34 21.26
CA GLN A 117 -5.44 -2.67 21.74
C GLN A 117 -4.28 -3.26 20.93
N VAL A 118 -3.94 -2.65 19.78
CA VAL A 118 -2.80 -3.07 18.98
C VAL A 118 -1.51 -2.70 19.70
N THR A 119 -0.67 -3.67 19.99
CA THR A 119 0.52 -3.51 20.86
C THR A 119 1.54 -2.45 20.40
N TYR A 120 1.48 -2.05 19.14
CA TYR A 120 2.34 -1.03 18.53
C TYR A 120 1.57 0.23 18.11
N TRP A 121 0.37 0.45 18.67
CA TRP A 121 -0.49 1.57 18.30
C TRP A 121 0.17 2.93 18.53
N ASP A 122 0.76 3.14 19.69
CA ASP A 122 1.41 4.42 20.03
C ASP A 122 2.54 4.76 19.04
N GLU A 123 3.35 3.76 18.65
CA GLU A 123 4.41 3.95 17.65
C GLU A 123 3.85 4.29 16.26
N ILE A 124 2.72 3.66 15.86
CA ILE A 124 2.04 3.98 14.61
C ILE A 124 1.51 5.41 14.62
N VAL A 125 0.92 5.85 15.71
CA VAL A 125 0.44 7.24 15.89
C VAL A 125 1.59 8.23 15.77
N ASP A 126 2.74 7.94 16.38
CA ASP A 126 3.94 8.78 16.25
C ASP A 126 4.39 8.86 14.78
N ILE A 127 4.41 7.73 14.07
CA ILE A 127 4.79 7.68 12.65
C ILE A 127 3.77 8.42 11.79
N PHE A 128 2.47 8.29 12.04
CA PHE A 128 1.43 9.02 11.34
C PHE A 128 1.63 10.54 11.48
N ASN A 129 1.80 11.02 12.71
CA ASN A 129 2.03 12.44 12.97
C ASN A 129 3.33 12.96 12.32
N TRP A 130 4.38 12.15 12.35
CA TRP A 130 5.65 12.44 11.67
C TRP A 130 5.47 12.51 10.15
N ALA A 131 4.72 11.60 9.55
CA ALA A 131 4.50 11.55 8.11
C ALA A 131 3.87 12.86 7.59
N ARG A 132 2.96 13.47 8.34
CA ARG A 132 2.31 14.75 7.96
C ARG A 132 3.26 15.92 7.77
N THR A 133 4.44 15.88 8.37
CA THR A 133 5.43 16.99 8.36
C THR A 133 6.74 16.63 7.67
N HIS A 134 6.96 15.32 7.38
CA HIS A 134 8.21 14.84 6.83
C HIS A 134 8.05 14.13 5.47
N VAL A 135 6.79 13.94 5.01
CA VAL A 135 6.50 13.26 3.75
C VAL A 135 5.57 14.10 2.90
N THR A 136 5.84 14.18 1.60
CA THR A 136 4.99 14.96 0.67
C THR A 136 3.64 14.27 0.46
N SER A 137 3.63 12.96 0.15
CA SER A 137 2.39 12.21 -0.05
C SER A 137 2.51 10.79 0.52
N THR A 138 1.45 10.33 1.20
CA THR A 138 1.40 9.01 1.86
C THR A 138 0.23 8.18 1.35
N LEU A 139 0.51 6.91 0.97
CA LEU A 139 -0.50 5.88 0.72
C LEU A 139 -0.68 5.03 1.98
N TYR A 140 -1.90 4.98 2.49
CA TYR A 140 -2.33 4.09 3.58
C TYR A 140 -3.14 2.95 2.97
N ILE A 141 -2.78 1.69 3.22
CA ILE A 141 -3.38 0.52 2.58
C ILE A 141 -4.10 -0.34 3.61
N CYS A 142 -5.33 -0.74 3.32
CA CYS A 142 -6.17 -1.66 4.09
C CYS A 142 -6.30 -1.25 5.55
N TRP A 143 -5.74 -2.01 6.49
CA TRP A 143 -5.76 -1.67 7.91
C TRP A 143 -5.16 -0.29 8.20
N ALA A 144 -4.04 0.06 7.55
CA ALA A 144 -3.44 1.37 7.74
C ALA A 144 -4.36 2.50 7.24
N ALA A 145 -5.17 2.27 6.20
CA ALA A 145 -6.15 3.23 5.74
C ALA A 145 -7.22 3.48 6.81
N GLN A 146 -7.77 2.44 7.40
CA GLN A 146 -8.74 2.57 8.50
C GLN A 146 -8.10 3.21 9.74
N ALA A 147 -6.88 2.82 10.10
CA ALA A 147 -6.14 3.38 11.23
C ALA A 147 -5.83 4.88 11.05
N GLY A 148 -5.44 5.28 9.85
CA GLY A 148 -5.19 6.68 9.51
C GLY A 148 -6.47 7.52 9.52
N LEU A 149 -7.55 7.02 8.93
CA LEU A 149 -8.87 7.66 8.97
C LEU A 149 -9.37 7.83 10.41
N TYR A 150 -9.19 6.80 11.24
CA TYR A 150 -9.54 6.89 12.66
C TYR A 150 -8.67 7.91 13.41
N HIS A 151 -7.36 7.81 13.28
CA HIS A 151 -6.43 8.68 14.02
C HIS A 151 -6.60 10.16 13.67
N TYR A 152 -6.73 10.47 12.39
CA TYR A 152 -6.73 11.86 11.93
C TYR A 152 -8.11 12.52 11.93
N TYR A 153 -9.16 11.72 11.69
CA TYR A 153 -10.50 12.22 11.42
C TYR A 153 -11.56 11.60 12.33
N GLY A 154 -11.21 10.66 13.19
CA GLY A 154 -12.17 10.00 14.07
C GLY A 154 -13.14 9.06 13.37
N VAL A 155 -12.89 8.69 12.12
CA VAL A 155 -13.73 7.77 11.35
C VAL A 155 -13.61 6.36 11.92
N PRO A 156 -14.70 5.77 12.46
CA PRO A 156 -14.64 4.44 13.07
C PRO A 156 -14.56 3.35 12.01
N LYS A 157 -14.13 2.15 12.41
CA LYS A 157 -14.27 0.94 11.62
C LYS A 157 -15.40 0.08 12.16
N TYR A 158 -16.01 -0.69 11.27
CA TYR A 158 -17.13 -1.57 11.60
C TYR A 158 -16.80 -3.02 11.22
N PRO A 159 -17.19 -4.02 12.00
CA PRO A 159 -17.01 -5.41 11.64
C PRO A 159 -17.97 -5.80 10.49
N LEU A 160 -17.45 -6.56 9.53
CA LEU A 160 -18.25 -7.20 8.50
C LEU A 160 -18.87 -8.50 9.04
N GLU A 161 -20.09 -8.83 8.62
CA GLU A 161 -20.70 -10.12 8.94
C GLU A 161 -19.91 -11.31 8.37
N LYS A 162 -19.36 -11.10 7.16
CA LYS A 162 -18.49 -12.05 6.45
C LYS A 162 -17.25 -11.34 5.95
N LYS A 163 -16.15 -12.08 5.85
CA LYS A 163 -14.92 -11.58 5.26
C LYS A 163 -15.16 -11.06 3.83
N MET A 164 -14.78 -9.82 3.57
CA MET A 164 -14.71 -9.28 2.23
C MET A 164 -13.48 -9.89 1.53
N PHE A 165 -13.71 -10.88 0.65
CA PHE A 165 -12.63 -11.70 0.09
C PHE A 165 -12.84 -11.96 -1.40
N GLY A 166 -11.97 -11.39 -2.24
CA GLY A 166 -12.06 -11.53 -3.70
C GLY A 166 -11.69 -10.27 -4.45
N ILE A 167 -12.16 -10.20 -5.70
CA ILE A 167 -11.98 -9.08 -6.63
C ILE A 167 -13.32 -8.39 -6.81
N PHE A 168 -13.34 -7.07 -6.57
CA PHE A 168 -14.55 -6.27 -6.62
C PHE A 168 -14.39 -5.12 -7.60
N GLU A 169 -15.46 -4.84 -8.34
CA GLU A 169 -15.51 -3.69 -9.24
C GLU A 169 -15.64 -2.41 -8.43
N GLN A 170 -14.86 -1.41 -8.83
CA GLN A 170 -14.81 -0.09 -8.22
C GLN A 170 -15.24 0.94 -9.26
N HIS A 171 -15.92 2.00 -8.81
CA HIS A 171 -16.32 3.13 -9.65
C HIS A 171 -15.51 4.38 -9.26
N THR A 172 -14.96 5.08 -10.25
CA THR A 172 -14.31 6.37 -10.02
C THR A 172 -15.37 7.45 -9.89
N LEU A 173 -15.40 8.17 -8.76
CA LEU A 173 -16.36 9.25 -8.52
C LEU A 173 -15.90 10.59 -9.09
N GLN A 174 -14.59 10.73 -9.34
CA GLN A 174 -13.97 11.94 -9.87
C GLN A 174 -12.94 11.55 -10.95
N PRO A 175 -13.37 11.05 -12.13
CA PRO A 175 -12.49 10.50 -13.16
C PRO A 175 -11.48 11.50 -13.73
N GLN A 176 -11.76 12.83 -13.60
CA GLN A 176 -10.86 13.90 -14.05
C GLN A 176 -9.64 14.11 -13.13
N MET A 177 -9.61 13.50 -11.94
CA MET A 177 -8.47 13.66 -11.04
C MET A 177 -7.20 13.01 -11.61
N PRO A 178 -6.03 13.63 -11.42
CA PRO A 178 -4.75 13.09 -11.91
C PRO A 178 -4.47 11.66 -11.48
N ILE A 179 -4.95 11.22 -10.30
CA ILE A 179 -4.77 9.85 -9.81
C ILE A 179 -5.44 8.80 -10.71
N PHE A 180 -6.55 9.16 -11.38
CA PHE A 180 -7.30 8.30 -12.29
C PHE A 180 -6.95 8.51 -13.77
N ARG A 181 -5.89 9.25 -14.08
CA ARG A 181 -5.50 9.46 -15.47
C ARG A 181 -5.21 8.14 -16.17
N GLY A 182 -5.95 7.86 -17.25
CA GLY A 182 -5.85 6.62 -18.02
C GLY A 182 -6.68 5.46 -17.46
N PHE A 183 -7.42 5.67 -16.38
CA PHE A 183 -8.41 4.70 -15.91
C PHE A 183 -9.64 4.67 -16.82
N ASP A 184 -10.27 3.50 -16.84
CA ASP A 184 -11.65 3.36 -17.30
C ASP A 184 -12.62 3.86 -16.21
N ASP A 185 -13.91 3.96 -16.53
CA ASP A 185 -14.93 4.40 -15.56
C ASP A 185 -15.04 3.45 -14.37
N THR A 186 -14.70 2.18 -14.58
CA THR A 186 -14.63 1.14 -13.56
C THR A 186 -13.27 0.44 -13.57
N PHE A 187 -12.88 -0.12 -12.42
CA PHE A 187 -11.66 -0.90 -12.29
C PHE A 187 -11.82 -1.97 -11.22
N MET A 188 -11.04 -3.04 -11.32
CA MET A 188 -11.08 -4.15 -10.37
C MET A 188 -10.04 -3.94 -9.26
N MET A 189 -10.43 -4.26 -8.02
CA MET A 189 -9.54 -4.20 -6.85
C MET A 189 -9.68 -5.44 -5.98
N PRO A 190 -8.56 -6.08 -5.58
CA PRO A 190 -8.56 -7.14 -4.58
C PRO A 190 -8.90 -6.61 -3.19
N HIS A 191 -9.70 -7.39 -2.44
CA HIS A 191 -9.98 -7.17 -1.02
C HIS A 191 -9.79 -8.46 -0.22
N SER A 192 -9.24 -8.30 0.99
CA SER A 192 -9.15 -9.35 2.01
C SER A 192 -9.22 -8.68 3.37
N ARG A 193 -10.42 -8.48 3.91
CA ARG A 193 -10.64 -7.74 5.16
C ARG A 193 -11.89 -8.19 5.92
N HIS A 194 -11.87 -8.03 7.24
CA HIS A 194 -12.99 -8.33 8.16
C HIS A 194 -13.68 -7.06 8.70
N THR A 195 -13.19 -5.89 8.32
CA THR A 195 -13.76 -4.60 8.77
C THR A 195 -13.90 -3.64 7.59
N GLU A 196 -14.75 -2.63 7.77
CA GLU A 196 -14.99 -1.56 6.80
C GLU A 196 -15.12 -0.20 7.47
N VAL A 197 -15.16 0.86 6.68
CA VAL A 197 -15.58 2.21 7.05
C VAL A 197 -16.84 2.55 6.27
N HIS A 198 -17.75 3.31 6.88
CA HIS A 198 -19.00 3.68 6.23
C HIS A 198 -18.84 4.99 5.44
N LYS A 199 -19.54 5.06 4.31
CA LYS A 199 -19.57 6.23 3.42
C LYS A 199 -20.06 7.49 4.14
N GLU A 200 -21.05 7.34 5.00
CA GLU A 200 -21.66 8.42 5.76
C GLU A 200 -20.64 9.07 6.69
N ASP A 201 -19.77 8.29 7.32
CA ASP A 201 -18.72 8.80 8.20
C ASP A 201 -17.65 9.56 7.41
N ILE A 202 -17.30 9.09 6.21
CA ILE A 202 -16.37 9.80 5.33
C ILE A 202 -16.98 11.14 4.88
N LEU A 203 -18.23 11.15 4.43
CA LEU A 203 -18.91 12.35 3.94
C LEU A 203 -19.24 13.37 5.05
N ALA A 204 -19.24 12.97 6.30
CA ALA A 204 -19.40 13.88 7.44
C ALA A 204 -18.18 14.80 7.64
N HIS A 205 -17.02 14.46 7.04
CA HIS A 205 -15.79 15.24 7.15
C HIS A 205 -15.51 16.02 5.85
N PRO A 206 -15.59 17.35 5.84
CA PRO A 206 -15.38 18.16 4.66
C PRO A 206 -13.94 18.10 4.12
N GLU A 207 -12.99 17.64 4.94
CA GLU A 207 -11.58 17.46 4.58
C GLU A 207 -11.33 16.16 3.81
N LEU A 208 -12.27 15.20 3.87
CA LEU A 208 -12.18 13.92 3.20
C LEU A 208 -12.91 13.95 1.87
N GLN A 209 -12.29 13.41 0.85
CA GLN A 209 -12.89 13.25 -0.49
C GLN A 209 -12.97 11.77 -0.80
N LEU A 210 -14.19 11.22 -0.86
CA LEU A 210 -14.42 9.90 -1.41
C LEU A 210 -14.24 9.97 -2.93
N ILE A 211 -13.23 9.30 -3.46
CA ILE A 211 -12.86 9.39 -4.88
C ILE A 211 -13.12 8.10 -5.66
N ALA A 212 -13.26 6.96 -4.95
CA ALA A 212 -13.72 5.70 -5.53
C ALA A 212 -14.53 4.90 -4.51
N GLU A 213 -15.55 4.21 -5.00
CA GLU A 213 -16.39 3.31 -4.20
C GLU A 213 -16.84 2.10 -5.01
N SER A 214 -17.43 1.12 -4.35
CA SER A 214 -17.99 -0.09 -4.93
C SER A 214 -19.36 -0.35 -4.35
N GLU A 215 -20.29 -0.86 -5.16
CA GLU A 215 -21.60 -1.34 -4.67
C GLU A 215 -21.44 -2.55 -3.73
N ASP A 216 -20.46 -3.41 -4.02
CA ASP A 216 -20.22 -4.64 -3.28
C ASP A 216 -19.25 -4.46 -2.10
N SER A 217 -18.21 -3.63 -2.24
CA SER A 217 -17.15 -3.49 -1.22
C SER A 217 -17.12 -2.13 -0.52
N GLY A 218 -18.10 -1.25 -0.79
CA GLY A 218 -18.25 0.03 -0.09
C GLY A 218 -17.15 1.04 -0.41
N VAL A 219 -16.72 1.80 0.61
CA VAL A 219 -15.65 2.81 0.48
C VAL A 219 -14.36 2.17 0.00
N SER A 220 -13.78 2.71 -1.06
CA SER A 220 -12.62 2.14 -1.72
C SER A 220 -11.38 3.02 -1.60
N ILE A 221 -11.46 4.26 -2.09
CA ILE A 221 -10.35 5.20 -2.01
C ILE A 221 -10.86 6.56 -1.50
N VAL A 222 -10.24 7.02 -0.43
CA VAL A 222 -10.46 8.34 0.15
C VAL A 222 -9.18 9.15 0.01
N MET A 223 -9.30 10.42 -0.38
CA MET A 223 -8.18 11.36 -0.47
C MET A 223 -8.37 12.49 0.54
N ALA A 224 -7.29 12.98 1.10
CA ALA A 224 -7.29 14.14 1.98
C ALA A 224 -6.09 15.06 1.69
N ARG A 225 -6.19 16.30 2.18
CA ARG A 225 -5.12 17.30 2.13
C ARG A 225 -4.56 17.52 0.71
N GLY A 226 -5.46 17.52 -0.31
CA GLY A 226 -5.07 17.76 -1.71
C GLY A 226 -4.18 16.67 -2.32
N GLY A 227 -4.25 15.42 -1.82
CA GLY A 227 -3.44 14.30 -2.30
C GLY A 227 -2.17 14.04 -1.48
N ARG A 228 -2.02 14.72 -0.35
CA ARG A 228 -0.96 14.37 0.62
C ARG A 228 -1.27 13.07 1.38
N GLU A 229 -2.54 12.66 1.40
CA GLU A 229 -3.00 11.43 2.06
C GLU A 229 -3.99 10.70 1.16
N PHE A 230 -3.73 9.40 0.90
CA PHE A 230 -4.63 8.48 0.22
C PHE A 230 -4.89 7.27 1.13
N PHE A 231 -6.15 6.99 1.39
CA PHE A 231 -6.61 5.86 2.18
C PHE A 231 -7.28 4.86 1.25
N ILE A 232 -6.66 3.70 1.05
CA ILE A 232 -7.09 2.65 0.11
C ILE A 232 -7.51 1.45 0.92
N THR A 233 -8.79 1.07 0.90
CA THR A 233 -9.32 -0.01 1.72
C THR A 233 -9.04 -1.41 1.15
N GLY A 234 -8.72 -1.50 -0.13
CA GLY A 234 -8.34 -2.73 -0.82
C GLY A 234 -6.84 -2.83 -1.09
N HIS A 235 -6.45 -3.72 -2.01
CA HIS A 235 -5.07 -4.14 -2.24
C HIS A 235 -4.70 -4.13 -3.72
N LEU A 236 -4.43 -2.96 -4.29
CA LEU A 236 -3.93 -2.85 -5.66
C LEU A 236 -2.55 -3.51 -5.84
N GLU A 237 -1.78 -3.65 -4.75
CA GLU A 237 -0.43 -4.22 -4.77
C GLU A 237 -0.39 -5.75 -4.86
N TYR A 238 -1.48 -6.44 -4.63
CA TYR A 238 -1.49 -7.90 -4.57
C TYR A 238 -0.99 -8.56 -5.86
N SER A 239 -0.13 -9.56 -5.69
CA SER A 239 0.28 -10.44 -6.78
C SER A 239 -0.85 -11.37 -7.22
N PRO A 240 -0.75 -11.98 -8.41
CA PRO A 240 -1.78 -12.90 -8.90
C PRO A 240 -2.19 -13.99 -7.92
N ASN A 241 -1.25 -14.48 -7.12
CA ASN A 241 -1.47 -15.65 -6.26
C ASN A 241 -1.72 -15.30 -4.79
N THR A 242 -1.80 -14.02 -4.42
CA THR A 242 -1.91 -13.62 -3.00
C THR A 242 -3.17 -14.18 -2.36
N LEU A 243 -4.34 -13.99 -3.00
CA LEU A 243 -5.60 -14.53 -2.47
C LEU A 243 -5.67 -16.06 -2.57
N ASP A 244 -5.06 -16.68 -3.57
CA ASP A 244 -4.96 -18.14 -3.70
C ASP A 244 -4.16 -18.75 -2.54
N ASN A 245 -3.00 -18.15 -2.23
CA ASN A 245 -2.18 -18.59 -1.10
C ASN A 245 -2.91 -18.40 0.23
N GLU A 246 -3.66 -17.32 0.38
CA GLU A 246 -4.48 -17.08 1.56
C GLU A 246 -5.62 -18.07 1.68
N TYR A 247 -6.36 -18.31 0.60
CA TYR A 247 -7.42 -19.30 0.56
C TYR A 247 -6.90 -20.69 0.92
N LYS A 248 -5.82 -21.16 0.27
CA LYS A 248 -5.24 -22.49 0.51
C LYS A 248 -4.67 -22.64 1.92
N ARG A 249 -4.13 -21.58 2.50
CA ARG A 249 -3.64 -21.58 3.90
C ARG A 249 -4.79 -21.83 4.88
N ASP A 250 -5.94 -21.18 4.66
CA ASP A 250 -7.04 -21.13 5.59
C ASP A 250 -8.04 -22.26 5.34
N PHE A 251 -8.11 -22.79 4.11
CA PHE A 251 -9.00 -23.89 3.71
C PHE A 251 -8.70 -25.16 4.50
N GLY A 252 -9.73 -25.72 5.14
CA GLY A 252 -9.60 -26.92 5.97
C GLY A 252 -9.08 -26.65 7.40
N VAL A 253 -8.63 -25.45 7.70
CA VAL A 253 -8.24 -25.01 9.06
C VAL A 253 -9.39 -24.27 9.74
N ARG A 254 -10.13 -23.47 8.98
CA ARG A 254 -11.28 -22.67 9.43
C ARG A 254 -12.53 -23.14 8.69
N SER A 255 -13.66 -23.16 9.39
CA SER A 255 -14.95 -23.59 8.83
C SER A 255 -15.69 -22.52 8.01
N ASP A 256 -15.21 -21.26 8.10
CA ASP A 256 -15.85 -20.08 7.51
C ASP A 256 -15.12 -19.53 6.27
N VAL A 257 -14.23 -20.35 5.67
CA VAL A 257 -13.45 -19.94 4.49
C VAL A 257 -14.27 -20.13 3.23
N GLU A 258 -14.65 -19.01 2.62
CA GLU A 258 -15.30 -18.98 1.32
C GLU A 258 -14.26 -18.82 0.19
N LEU A 259 -14.62 -19.23 -1.03
CA LEU A 259 -13.81 -18.94 -2.23
C LEU A 259 -13.72 -17.42 -2.45
N PRO A 260 -12.55 -16.89 -2.85
CA PRO A 260 -12.45 -15.47 -3.21
C PRO A 260 -13.32 -15.19 -4.44
N ARG A 261 -14.25 -14.22 -4.31
CA ARG A 261 -15.20 -13.83 -5.36
C ARG A 261 -14.47 -13.30 -6.60
N ASN A 262 -14.95 -13.64 -7.80
CA ASN A 262 -14.46 -13.15 -9.09
C ASN A 262 -12.96 -13.38 -9.34
N TYR A 263 -12.37 -14.36 -8.68
CA TYR A 263 -10.94 -14.59 -8.68
C TYR A 263 -10.51 -15.79 -9.50
N TYR A 264 -11.21 -16.92 -9.37
CA TYR A 264 -10.94 -18.08 -10.19
C TYR A 264 -11.85 -18.11 -11.42
N ARG A 265 -11.34 -18.65 -12.53
CA ARG A 265 -12.17 -18.90 -13.70
C ARG A 265 -13.23 -19.95 -13.38
N ASN A 266 -14.51 -19.61 -13.59
CA ASN A 266 -15.65 -20.47 -13.29
C ASN A 266 -15.71 -20.92 -11.81
N ASP A 267 -15.17 -20.12 -10.89
CA ASP A 267 -15.05 -20.44 -9.46
C ASP A 267 -14.34 -21.78 -9.17
N ASP A 268 -13.45 -22.21 -10.05
CA ASP A 268 -12.68 -23.44 -9.93
C ASP A 268 -11.27 -23.16 -9.39
N PRO A 269 -10.98 -23.49 -8.11
CA PRO A 269 -9.67 -23.23 -7.49
C PRO A 269 -8.55 -24.15 -8.01
N SER A 270 -8.85 -25.09 -8.88
CA SER A 270 -7.84 -25.90 -9.59
C SER A 270 -7.25 -25.16 -10.79
N LEU A 271 -7.91 -24.10 -11.26
CA LEU A 271 -7.46 -23.27 -12.38
C LEU A 271 -6.66 -22.06 -11.88
N PRO A 272 -5.74 -21.54 -12.72
CA PRO A 272 -5.00 -20.30 -12.38
C PRO A 272 -5.95 -19.12 -12.16
N PRO A 273 -5.62 -18.21 -11.20
CA PRO A 273 -6.39 -17.00 -10.97
C PRO A 273 -6.48 -16.09 -12.21
N MET A 274 -7.58 -15.37 -12.34
CA MET A 274 -7.75 -14.32 -13.33
C MET A 274 -7.27 -12.98 -12.76
N VAL A 275 -6.29 -12.37 -13.40
CA VAL A 275 -5.76 -11.07 -12.98
C VAL A 275 -6.45 -9.95 -13.77
N THR A 276 -7.33 -9.23 -13.12
CA THR A 276 -8.16 -8.17 -13.74
C THR A 276 -7.83 -6.76 -13.21
N TRP A 277 -6.93 -6.63 -12.22
CA TRP A 277 -6.59 -5.34 -11.56
C TRP A 277 -5.22 -4.78 -11.94
N ARG A 278 -4.34 -5.57 -12.56
CA ARG A 278 -2.92 -5.22 -12.78
C ARG A 278 -2.70 -3.91 -13.54
N ALA A 279 -3.48 -3.67 -14.60
CA ALA A 279 -3.31 -2.48 -15.42
C ALA A 279 -3.60 -1.21 -14.60
N HIS A 280 -4.74 -1.19 -13.90
CA HIS A 280 -5.14 -0.06 -13.06
C HIS A 280 -4.24 0.11 -11.83
N ALA A 281 -3.75 -0.98 -11.24
CA ALA A 281 -2.74 -0.91 -10.19
C ALA A 281 -1.46 -0.19 -10.65
N ASN A 282 -0.92 -0.57 -11.81
CA ASN A 282 0.24 0.12 -12.38
C ASN A 282 -0.04 1.59 -12.69
N LEU A 283 -1.22 1.92 -13.23
CA LEU A 283 -1.61 3.31 -13.48
C LEU A 283 -1.73 4.10 -12.17
N PHE A 284 -2.37 3.55 -11.15
CA PHE A 284 -2.54 4.20 -9.86
C PHE A 284 -1.19 4.59 -9.24
N TYR A 285 -0.27 3.63 -9.12
CA TYR A 285 1.04 3.90 -8.53
C TYR A 285 1.89 4.84 -9.40
N SER A 286 1.83 4.71 -10.72
CA SER A 286 2.52 5.62 -11.65
C SER A 286 1.97 7.04 -11.55
N ASN A 287 0.65 7.21 -11.49
CA ASN A 287 0.00 8.51 -11.33
C ASN A 287 0.29 9.12 -9.96
N TRP A 288 0.26 8.33 -8.88
CA TRP A 288 0.63 8.80 -7.56
C TRP A 288 2.07 9.33 -7.54
N ILE A 289 3.04 8.55 -8.04
CA ILE A 289 4.44 8.97 -8.11
C ILE A 289 4.59 10.26 -8.93
N ASN A 290 3.94 10.34 -10.09
CA ASN A 290 4.10 11.47 -11.00
C ASN A 290 3.42 12.74 -10.49
N TYR A 291 2.16 12.66 -10.07
CA TYR A 291 1.33 13.84 -9.81
C TYR A 291 1.28 14.27 -8.34
N TYR A 292 1.49 13.36 -7.39
CA TYR A 292 1.35 13.64 -5.96
C TYR A 292 2.65 13.50 -5.17
N VAL A 293 3.67 12.87 -5.78
CA VAL A 293 5.02 12.80 -5.21
C VAL A 293 5.94 13.75 -5.97
N TYR A 294 6.22 13.48 -7.26
CA TYR A 294 7.23 14.20 -8.02
C TYR A 294 6.87 15.68 -8.27
N GLN A 295 5.63 15.97 -8.66
CA GLN A 295 5.22 17.34 -8.98
C GLN A 295 4.96 18.20 -7.73
N GLU A 296 4.61 17.59 -6.60
CA GLU A 296 4.31 18.29 -5.34
C GLU A 296 5.52 18.43 -4.42
N THR A 297 6.52 17.56 -4.59
CA THR A 297 7.72 17.62 -3.75
C THR A 297 8.58 18.83 -4.09
N PRO A 298 9.05 19.63 -3.09
CA PRO A 298 9.95 20.73 -3.36
C PRO A 298 11.30 20.23 -3.86
N PHE A 299 11.96 21.00 -4.72
CA PHE A 299 13.31 20.66 -5.22
C PHE A 299 14.29 20.42 -4.06
N ASP A 300 14.24 21.25 -3.03
CA ASP A 300 14.94 21.03 -1.77
C ASP A 300 14.01 20.27 -0.81
N ILE A 301 14.30 18.99 -0.60
CA ILE A 301 13.49 18.09 0.25
C ILE A 301 13.34 18.62 1.70
N ASN A 302 14.28 19.43 2.19
CA ASN A 302 14.19 20.00 3.53
C ASN A 302 13.06 21.03 3.69
N LYS A 303 12.48 21.50 2.60
CA LYS A 303 11.34 22.43 2.57
C LYS A 303 9.97 21.75 2.60
N ILE A 304 9.88 20.44 2.77
CA ILE A 304 8.62 19.73 3.04
C ILE A 304 8.09 20.20 4.39
N GLU A 305 6.81 20.65 4.43
CA GLU A 305 6.10 21.18 5.60
C GLU A 305 4.87 20.34 5.93
#